data_bd02b2fdff99ecbe6029ee36878df798
#
_entry.id   bd02b2fdff99ecbe6029ee36878df798
#
_cell.length_a   1.000
_cell.length_b   1.000
_cell.length_c   1.000
_cell.angle_alpha   90.00
_cell.angle_beta   90.00
_cell.angle_gamma   90.00
#
_symmetry.space_group_name_H-M   'P 1'
#
loop_
_entity.id
_entity.type
_entity.pdbx_description
1 polymer ?
#
loop_
_entity_poly.entity_id
_entity_poly.type
_entity_poly.pdbx_seq_one_letter_code
_entity_poly.pdbx_strand_id
1 'polypeptide(L)'
;MEYSSYHVNVPQWREITVGSHLPAELRRFAEMAHNLWWTWNEDAKSLYSGLNPELWEEAEQNPVLFLERMDYEELEALTHDGNFMRKMENVYSTFKAYLDVEPDHSRPSVAYFSMEYGLDRVLKIYSGGLGILAGDYLKEASDSNVDLCAVGLLYRYGYFDQALAMDGQQQVHYDPQNFGQLPIEKVMQPDGRQLVIHVPYADSFTVHANVWKANVGRVSLYLLDTDNELNSEFDRPITHHLYGGDWENRLKQEILLGIGGMMTLKVLGIEKDVYHCNEGHAALINIQRLCDYISEGLDFGQAMELVRASSLYTVHTPVPAGHDYFDEGLFNKYMKGYPDKLGITWDELMNLGRQTPGNKGERFCMSVFACKTSQAVNGVSKLHKSVSQQMFAPLWKGYFPEENHVGYVTNGVHFPTWCTAEWKKLFKDNFDENFMNDQSNQEIWKGVYNIPDEEIWNMRKRLKTKLISYIKWKCGRDWLKS
;
A
#
# COMPACT_ATOMS: atom_id res chain seq x y z
N MET A 1 51.78 -20.16 26.66
CA MET A 1 51.66 -19.85 25.22
C MET A 1 50.44 -18.96 25.08
N GLU A 2 50.65 -17.67 24.93
CA GLU A 2 49.59 -16.69 24.67
C GLU A 2 49.25 -16.78 23.19
N TYR A 3 48.01 -17.11 22.90
CA TYR A 3 47.47 -17.00 21.54
C TYR A 3 47.14 -15.54 21.26
N SER A 4 47.94 -14.88 20.41
CA SER A 4 47.61 -13.57 19.89
C SER A 4 46.37 -13.67 19.00
N SER A 5 45.31 -12.96 19.37
CA SER A 5 44.13 -12.80 18.53
C SER A 5 44.50 -12.00 17.28
N TYR A 6 44.56 -12.66 16.14
CA TYR A 6 44.63 -11.96 14.86
C TYR A 6 43.30 -11.21 14.66
N HIS A 7 43.34 -9.89 14.72
CA HIS A 7 42.25 -9.07 14.20
C HIS A 7 42.21 -9.26 12.68
N VAL A 8 41.34 -10.13 12.22
CA VAL A 8 41.01 -10.19 10.81
C VAL A 8 40.30 -8.90 10.50
N ASN A 9 40.87 -8.07 9.61
CA ASN A 9 40.14 -6.93 9.05
C ASN A 9 38.92 -7.47 8.28
N VAL A 10 37.76 -7.40 8.90
CA VAL A 10 36.50 -7.71 8.22
C VAL A 10 36.32 -6.67 7.12
N PRO A 11 36.18 -7.06 5.86
CA PRO A 11 35.91 -6.11 4.77
C PRO A 11 34.72 -5.25 5.14
N GLN A 12 34.89 -3.94 5.16
CA GLN A 12 33.78 -3.01 5.28
C GLN A 12 33.28 -2.71 3.86
N TRP A 13 32.13 -3.26 3.53
CA TRP A 13 31.45 -2.94 2.28
C TRP A 13 30.87 -1.53 2.39
N ARG A 14 31.19 -0.69 1.41
CA ARG A 14 30.54 0.61 1.22
C ARG A 14 29.73 0.52 -0.05
N GLU A 15 28.44 0.78 0.04
CA GLU A 15 27.60 0.96 -1.12
C GLU A 15 28.06 2.22 -1.87
N ILE A 16 28.53 2.08 -3.08
CA ILE A 16 28.84 3.19 -3.96
C ILE A 16 27.72 3.25 -4.97
N THR A 17 26.81 4.21 -4.80
CA THR A 17 25.80 4.50 -5.80
C THR A 17 26.41 5.44 -6.84
N VAL A 18 26.63 4.94 -8.06
CA VAL A 18 26.99 5.76 -9.21
C VAL A 18 25.69 6.21 -9.86
N GLY A 19 25.22 7.38 -9.50
CA GLY A 19 24.07 8.00 -10.17
C GLY A 19 24.48 8.86 -11.34
N SER A 20 23.62 9.00 -12.36
CA SER A 20 23.79 10.03 -13.38
C SER A 20 23.81 11.41 -12.72
N HIS A 21 24.71 12.28 -13.17
CA HIS A 21 24.83 13.62 -12.58
C HIS A 21 23.69 14.49 -13.13
N LEU A 22 22.58 14.54 -12.41
CA LEU A 22 21.46 15.41 -12.80
C LEU A 22 21.87 16.87 -12.63
N PRO A 23 21.74 17.75 -13.64
CA PRO A 23 21.95 19.17 -13.50
C PRO A 23 21.16 19.75 -12.32
N ALA A 24 21.76 20.72 -11.60
CA ALA A 24 21.16 21.28 -10.39
C ALA A 24 19.79 21.91 -10.66
N GLU A 25 19.59 22.46 -11.82
CA GLU A 25 18.37 23.10 -12.31
C GLU A 25 17.20 22.09 -12.44
N LEU A 26 17.52 20.80 -12.67
CA LEU A 26 16.53 19.73 -12.82
C LEU A 26 16.23 18.97 -11.52
N ARG A 27 16.77 19.39 -10.37
CA ARG A 27 16.47 18.75 -9.06
C ARG A 27 14.97 18.69 -8.76
N ARG A 28 14.23 19.74 -9.11
CA ARG A 28 12.77 19.82 -8.95
C ARG A 28 12.03 18.79 -9.80
N PHE A 29 12.57 18.51 -10.97
CA PHE A 29 12.06 17.48 -11.88
C PHE A 29 12.22 16.08 -11.28
N ALA A 30 13.38 15.79 -10.69
CA ALA A 30 13.62 14.55 -9.98
C ALA A 30 12.80 14.42 -8.68
N GLU A 31 12.63 15.51 -7.93
CA GLU A 31 11.77 15.52 -6.72
C GLU A 31 10.34 15.10 -7.05
N MET A 32 9.76 15.62 -8.13
CA MET A 32 8.42 15.22 -8.59
C MET A 32 8.37 13.75 -8.99
N ALA A 33 9.44 13.18 -9.56
CA ALA A 33 9.51 11.77 -9.96
C ALA A 33 9.36 10.80 -8.76
N HIS A 34 9.81 11.21 -7.58
CA HIS A 34 9.73 10.43 -6.35
C HIS A 34 8.42 10.58 -5.57
N ASN A 35 7.47 11.40 -6.04
CA ASN A 35 6.14 11.49 -5.44
C ASN A 35 5.09 11.00 -6.42
N LEU A 36 4.34 9.97 -6.04
CA LEU A 36 3.33 9.33 -6.91
C LEU A 36 2.18 10.26 -7.33
N TRP A 37 2.14 11.52 -6.88
CA TRP A 37 1.19 12.52 -7.36
C TRP A 37 1.19 12.67 -8.88
N TRP A 38 2.34 12.49 -9.56
CA TRP A 38 2.42 12.51 -11.02
C TRP A 38 1.53 11.45 -11.69
N THR A 39 1.18 10.35 -10.99
CA THR A 39 0.38 9.27 -11.59
C THR A 39 -1.05 9.68 -11.92
N TRP A 40 -1.59 10.68 -11.24
CA TRP A 40 -2.93 11.21 -11.48
C TRP A 40 -2.96 12.69 -11.90
N ASN A 41 -1.80 13.32 -12.01
CA ASN A 41 -1.65 14.67 -12.54
C ASN A 41 -1.11 14.62 -13.98
N GLU A 42 -1.97 14.96 -14.95
CA GLU A 42 -1.65 14.88 -16.37
C GLU A 42 -0.49 15.80 -16.77
N ASP A 43 -0.42 17.02 -16.20
CA ASP A 43 0.64 17.96 -16.51
C ASP A 43 1.99 17.45 -16.02
N ALA A 44 2.05 16.89 -14.82
CA ALA A 44 3.25 16.25 -14.27
C ALA A 44 3.67 15.04 -15.11
N LYS A 45 2.74 14.15 -15.44
CA LYS A 45 3.01 12.97 -16.28
C LYS A 45 3.52 13.36 -17.65
N SER A 46 2.97 14.44 -18.25
CA SER A 46 3.35 14.92 -19.57
C SER A 46 4.76 15.54 -19.63
N LEU A 47 5.34 15.91 -18.49
CA LEU A 47 6.73 16.36 -18.44
C LEU A 47 7.69 15.24 -18.81
N TYR A 48 7.40 14.00 -18.40
CA TYR A 48 8.25 12.84 -18.72
C TYR A 48 7.88 12.23 -20.08
N SER A 49 6.61 11.88 -20.26
CA SER A 49 6.14 11.19 -21.47
C SER A 49 6.25 12.02 -22.76
N GLY A 50 6.30 13.34 -22.66
CA GLY A 50 6.41 14.25 -23.80
C GLY A 50 7.83 14.53 -24.25
N LEU A 51 8.86 14.24 -23.44
CA LEU A 51 10.27 14.48 -23.78
C LEU A 51 10.79 13.44 -24.76
N ASN A 52 10.70 12.18 -24.41
CA ASN A 52 11.15 11.05 -25.21
C ASN A 52 10.16 9.88 -25.02
N PRO A 53 9.14 9.77 -25.88
CA PRO A 53 8.11 8.73 -25.75
C PRO A 53 8.66 7.30 -25.85
N GLU A 54 9.72 7.07 -26.63
CA GLU A 54 10.33 5.74 -26.76
C GLU A 54 11.04 5.35 -25.47
N LEU A 55 11.90 6.22 -24.97
CA LEU A 55 12.59 6.01 -23.69
C LEU A 55 11.60 5.89 -22.52
N TRP A 56 10.50 6.67 -22.55
CA TRP A 56 9.42 6.56 -21.56
C TRP A 56 8.81 5.17 -21.50
N GLU A 57 8.54 4.56 -22.66
CA GLU A 57 8.04 3.19 -22.73
C GLU A 57 9.11 2.14 -22.39
N GLU A 58 10.37 2.38 -22.73
CA GLU A 58 11.49 1.51 -22.34
C GLU A 58 11.77 1.55 -20.84
N ALA A 59 11.56 2.69 -20.22
CA ALA A 59 11.61 2.88 -18.77
C ALA A 59 10.32 2.38 -18.06
N GLU A 60 9.45 1.66 -18.77
CA GLU A 60 8.17 1.14 -18.24
C GLU A 60 7.27 2.24 -17.64
N GLN A 61 7.36 3.46 -18.17
CA GLN A 61 6.67 4.66 -17.69
C GLN A 61 7.04 5.03 -16.24
N ASN A 62 8.21 4.66 -15.78
CA ASN A 62 8.78 5.01 -14.51
C ASN A 62 9.66 6.26 -14.64
N PRO A 63 9.28 7.40 -14.05
CA PRO A 63 10.02 8.66 -14.21
C PRO A 63 11.40 8.62 -13.55
N VAL A 64 11.60 7.84 -12.49
CA VAL A 64 12.91 7.69 -11.84
C VAL A 64 13.86 6.96 -12.79
N LEU A 65 13.43 5.82 -13.34
CA LEU A 65 14.21 5.05 -14.30
C LEU A 65 14.40 5.81 -15.63
N PHE A 66 13.39 6.58 -16.04
CA PHE A 66 13.48 7.45 -17.22
C PHE A 66 14.60 8.47 -17.08
N LEU A 67 14.66 9.19 -15.96
CA LEU A 67 15.71 10.18 -15.68
C LEU A 67 17.11 9.53 -15.55
N GLU A 68 17.19 8.33 -14.98
CA GLU A 68 18.45 7.59 -14.87
C GLU A 68 18.99 7.17 -16.25
N ARG A 69 18.11 6.87 -17.21
CA ARG A 69 18.48 6.42 -18.57
C ARG A 69 18.70 7.54 -19.59
N MET A 70 18.30 8.77 -19.26
CA MET A 70 18.58 9.93 -20.12
C MET A 70 20.06 10.24 -20.17
N ASP A 71 20.58 10.56 -21.35
CA ASP A 71 21.96 10.99 -21.50
C ASP A 71 22.18 12.36 -20.86
N TYR A 72 23.38 12.58 -20.30
CA TYR A 72 23.72 13.86 -19.66
C TYR A 72 23.58 15.05 -20.60
N GLU A 73 23.99 14.89 -21.86
CA GLU A 73 23.86 15.94 -22.88
C GLU A 73 22.40 16.34 -23.15
N GLU A 74 21.48 15.34 -23.13
CA GLU A 74 20.04 15.60 -23.24
C GLU A 74 19.52 16.35 -22.00
N LEU A 75 19.92 15.92 -20.80
CA LEU A 75 19.55 16.59 -19.56
C LEU A 75 20.09 18.03 -19.49
N GLU A 76 21.32 18.26 -19.91
CA GLU A 76 21.91 19.60 -19.99
C GLU A 76 21.18 20.48 -21.00
N ALA A 77 20.83 19.95 -22.17
CA ALA A 77 20.06 20.67 -23.18
C ALA A 77 18.68 21.14 -22.65
N LEU A 78 18.02 20.34 -21.79
CA LEU A 78 16.75 20.74 -21.16
C LEU A 78 16.89 21.99 -20.29
N THR A 79 18.04 22.20 -19.63
CA THR A 79 18.27 23.39 -18.79
C THR A 79 18.30 24.68 -19.62
N HIS A 80 18.59 24.57 -20.90
CA HIS A 80 18.62 25.67 -21.88
C HIS A 80 17.31 25.81 -22.67
N ASP A 81 16.38 24.85 -22.56
CA ASP A 81 15.05 24.95 -23.16
C ASP A 81 14.12 25.79 -22.25
N GLY A 82 14.00 27.07 -22.55
CA GLY A 82 13.15 27.99 -21.77
C GLY A 82 11.66 27.65 -21.79
N ASN A 83 11.15 26.85 -22.75
CA ASN A 83 9.76 26.39 -22.76
C ASN A 83 9.57 25.24 -21.80
N PHE A 84 10.49 24.26 -21.84
CA PHE A 84 10.48 23.15 -20.89
C PHE A 84 10.64 23.64 -19.44
N MET A 85 11.64 24.49 -19.19
CA MET A 85 11.90 25.02 -17.85
C MET A 85 10.71 25.78 -17.26
N ARG A 86 10.02 26.59 -18.06
CA ARG A 86 8.78 27.27 -17.60
C ARG A 86 7.66 26.28 -17.33
N LYS A 87 7.45 25.26 -18.17
CA LYS A 87 6.44 24.23 -17.96
C LYS A 87 6.73 23.47 -16.68
N MET A 88 7.98 23.02 -16.51
CA MET A 88 8.43 22.32 -15.31
C MET A 88 8.20 23.16 -14.04
N GLU A 89 8.59 24.43 -14.05
CA GLU A 89 8.42 25.34 -12.90
C GLU A 89 6.95 25.54 -12.55
N ASN A 90 6.07 25.70 -13.53
CA ASN A 90 4.63 25.83 -13.30
C ASN A 90 4.05 24.57 -12.65
N VAL A 91 4.41 23.38 -13.16
CA VAL A 91 3.97 22.11 -12.58
C VAL A 91 4.53 21.92 -11.18
N TYR A 92 5.80 22.24 -10.97
CA TYR A 92 6.43 22.15 -9.65
C TYR A 92 5.78 23.12 -8.64
N SER A 93 5.46 24.33 -9.05
CA SER A 93 4.76 25.30 -8.20
C SER A 93 3.38 24.79 -7.79
N THR A 94 2.64 24.16 -8.73
CA THR A 94 1.35 23.50 -8.43
C THR A 94 1.54 22.32 -7.47
N PHE A 95 2.57 21.50 -7.69
CA PHE A 95 2.93 20.40 -6.82
C PHE A 95 3.25 20.86 -5.39
N LYS A 96 4.07 21.89 -5.24
CA LYS A 96 4.40 22.45 -3.91
C LYS A 96 3.17 23.05 -3.23
N ALA A 97 2.38 23.84 -3.95
CA ALA A 97 1.13 24.38 -3.41
C ALA A 97 0.15 23.26 -2.97
N TYR A 98 0.14 22.12 -3.69
CA TYR A 98 -0.62 20.97 -3.29
C TYR A 98 -0.07 20.34 -2.00
N LEU A 99 1.24 20.16 -1.87
CA LEU A 99 1.85 19.54 -0.69
C LEU A 99 1.81 20.43 0.57
N ASP A 100 1.88 21.75 0.40
CA ASP A 100 1.99 22.71 1.51
C ASP A 100 0.66 22.98 2.23
N VAL A 101 -0.44 22.32 1.81
CA VAL A 101 -1.73 22.40 2.52
C VAL A 101 -1.67 21.58 3.80
N GLU A 102 -1.90 22.22 4.93
CA GLU A 102 -1.97 21.55 6.23
C GLU A 102 -3.12 20.53 6.28
N PRO A 103 -2.94 19.39 6.97
CA PRO A 103 -4.01 18.41 7.13
C PRO A 103 -5.27 18.98 7.78
N ASP A 104 -6.42 18.47 7.40
CA ASP A 104 -7.70 18.83 8.00
C ASP A 104 -7.89 18.13 9.37
N HIS A 105 -7.47 18.82 10.41
CA HIS A 105 -7.58 18.34 11.79
C HIS A 105 -9.02 18.36 12.36
N SER A 106 -10.03 18.73 11.59
CA SER A 106 -11.44 18.58 11.99
C SER A 106 -11.92 17.12 11.89
N ARG A 107 -11.16 16.28 11.20
CA ARG A 107 -11.40 14.85 11.00
C ARG A 107 -10.39 14.02 11.82
N PRO A 108 -10.76 12.81 12.26
CA PRO A 108 -9.81 11.90 12.90
C PRO A 108 -8.63 11.57 11.98
N SER A 109 -7.45 11.49 12.57
CA SER A 109 -6.26 11.01 11.88
C SER A 109 -6.25 9.48 11.80
N VAL A 110 -5.69 8.91 10.71
CA VAL A 110 -5.82 7.48 10.39
C VAL A 110 -4.45 6.84 10.11
N ALA A 111 -4.20 5.67 10.73
CA ALA A 111 -3.16 4.73 10.32
C ALA A 111 -3.81 3.55 9.59
N TYR A 112 -3.50 3.38 8.30
CA TYR A 112 -4.12 2.38 7.42
C TYR A 112 -3.16 1.24 7.11
N PHE A 113 -3.58 0.00 7.35
CA PHE A 113 -2.74 -1.19 7.18
C PHE A 113 -3.32 -2.13 6.14
N SER A 114 -2.53 -2.47 5.13
CA SER A 114 -2.88 -3.41 4.08
C SER A 114 -1.67 -4.18 3.56
N MET A 115 -1.86 -5.43 3.15
CA MET A 115 -0.81 -6.22 2.49
C MET A 115 -0.49 -5.73 1.07
N GLU A 116 -1.41 -5.00 0.44
CA GLU A 116 -1.25 -4.59 -0.96
C GLU A 116 -1.80 -3.19 -1.22
N TYR A 117 -1.14 -2.47 -2.14
CA TYR A 117 -1.51 -1.13 -2.57
C TYR A 117 -1.34 -0.98 -4.08
N GLY A 118 -2.45 -0.89 -4.81
CA GLY A 118 -2.48 -0.68 -6.25
C GLY A 118 -2.40 0.80 -6.60
N LEU A 119 -1.21 1.39 -6.50
CA LEU A 119 -0.96 2.81 -6.74
C LEU A 119 -0.66 3.12 -8.20
N ASP A 120 0.32 2.43 -8.74
CA ASP A 120 0.72 2.49 -10.13
C ASP A 120 1.48 1.21 -10.52
N ARG A 121 1.57 0.92 -11.81
CA ARG A 121 2.28 -0.26 -12.34
C ARG A 121 3.78 -0.27 -12.03
N VAL A 122 4.36 0.90 -11.79
CA VAL A 122 5.79 1.03 -11.48
C VAL A 122 6.14 0.45 -10.10
N LEU A 123 5.15 0.30 -9.22
CA LEU A 123 5.33 -0.25 -7.88
C LEU A 123 4.49 -1.53 -7.74
N LYS A 124 5.13 -2.67 -7.94
CA LYS A 124 4.47 -3.99 -8.01
C LYS A 124 4.18 -4.56 -6.61
N ILE A 125 3.33 -3.88 -5.85
CA ILE A 125 2.93 -4.26 -4.50
C ILE A 125 1.43 -4.55 -4.37
N TYR A 126 0.78 -4.98 -5.44
CA TYR A 126 -0.64 -5.38 -5.43
C TYR A 126 -0.89 -6.49 -6.45
N SER A 127 -2.01 -7.20 -6.31
CA SER A 127 -2.45 -8.24 -7.24
C SER A 127 -3.86 -8.04 -7.77
N GLY A 128 -4.78 -7.52 -6.97
CA GLY A 128 -6.19 -7.47 -7.29
C GLY A 128 -6.95 -6.25 -6.75
N GLY A 129 -8.28 -6.40 -6.70
CA GLY A 129 -9.20 -5.32 -6.36
C GLY A 129 -9.02 -4.74 -4.96
N LEU A 130 -8.58 -5.56 -3.99
CA LEU A 130 -8.28 -5.10 -2.64
C LEU A 130 -7.14 -4.07 -2.67
N GLY A 131 -6.08 -4.35 -3.43
CA GLY A 131 -4.95 -3.43 -3.58
C GLY A 131 -5.33 -2.16 -4.36
N ILE A 132 -6.14 -2.28 -5.40
CA ILE A 132 -6.65 -1.11 -6.14
C ILE A 132 -7.46 -0.21 -5.22
N LEU A 133 -8.35 -0.77 -4.39
CA LEU A 133 -9.09 0.02 -3.40
C LEU A 133 -8.15 0.72 -2.42
N ALA A 134 -7.16 0.01 -1.88
CA ALA A 134 -6.19 0.59 -0.95
C ALA A 134 -5.39 1.73 -1.60
N GLY A 135 -4.94 1.56 -2.85
CA GLY A 135 -4.23 2.59 -3.60
C GLY A 135 -5.09 3.82 -3.89
N ASP A 136 -6.33 3.60 -4.35
CA ASP A 136 -7.29 4.68 -4.60
C ASP A 136 -7.65 5.42 -3.30
N TYR A 137 -7.79 4.70 -2.19
CA TYR A 137 -8.05 5.29 -0.88
C TYR A 137 -6.92 6.23 -0.43
N LEU A 138 -5.66 5.84 -0.62
CA LEU A 138 -4.51 6.70 -0.30
C LEU A 138 -4.47 7.97 -1.17
N LYS A 139 -4.74 7.83 -2.47
CA LYS A 139 -4.80 8.97 -3.40
C LYS A 139 -5.94 9.92 -3.05
N GLU A 140 -7.13 9.39 -2.78
CA GLU A 140 -8.29 10.18 -2.39
C GLU A 140 -8.07 10.85 -1.02
N ALA A 141 -7.49 10.15 -0.05
CA ALA A 141 -7.12 10.74 1.24
C ALA A 141 -6.13 11.89 1.08
N SER A 142 -5.20 11.77 0.13
CA SER A 142 -4.27 12.84 -0.24
C SER A 142 -5.00 14.04 -0.85
N ASP A 143 -5.87 13.83 -1.84
CA ASP A 143 -6.61 14.91 -2.51
C ASP A 143 -7.61 15.57 -1.55
N SER A 144 -8.27 14.80 -0.70
CA SER A 144 -9.20 15.26 0.34
C SER A 144 -8.50 15.81 1.60
N ASN A 145 -7.18 15.89 1.62
CA ASN A 145 -6.38 16.44 2.73
C ASN A 145 -6.65 15.77 4.09
N VAL A 146 -6.81 14.45 4.11
CA VAL A 146 -6.97 13.66 5.34
C VAL A 146 -5.60 13.43 5.98
N ASP A 147 -5.49 13.62 7.30
CA ASP A 147 -4.30 13.22 8.06
C ASP A 147 -4.21 11.69 8.13
N LEU A 148 -3.61 11.10 7.10
CA LEU A 148 -3.48 9.66 6.95
C LEU A 148 -2.03 9.25 6.69
N CYS A 149 -1.59 8.19 7.36
CA CYS A 149 -0.41 7.43 6.97
C CYS A 149 -0.80 5.97 6.73
N ALA A 150 0.02 5.26 5.96
CA ALA A 150 -0.24 3.86 5.65
C ALA A 150 1.00 2.98 5.89
N VAL A 151 0.77 1.69 6.12
CA VAL A 151 1.82 0.69 6.32
C VAL A 151 1.52 -0.53 5.45
N GLY A 152 2.55 -1.05 4.80
CA GLY A 152 2.49 -2.22 3.94
C GLY A 152 3.81 -2.99 3.88
N LEU A 153 3.90 -3.92 2.95
CA LEU A 153 5.09 -4.72 2.70
C LEU A 153 5.67 -4.36 1.32
N LEU A 154 7.00 -4.32 1.23
CA LEU A 154 7.71 -4.10 -0.03
C LEU A 154 8.18 -5.45 -0.58
N TYR A 155 7.59 -5.87 -1.68
CA TYR A 155 7.86 -7.18 -2.25
C TYR A 155 8.99 -7.13 -3.29
N ARG A 156 9.98 -8.01 -3.15
CA ARG A 156 11.12 -8.09 -4.10
C ARG A 156 10.68 -8.45 -5.50
N TYR A 157 9.76 -9.42 -5.65
CA TYR A 157 9.25 -9.89 -6.94
C TYR A 157 7.81 -9.44 -7.20
N GLY A 158 7.11 -8.96 -6.15
CA GLY A 158 5.73 -8.50 -6.24
C GLY A 158 4.76 -9.60 -6.66
N TYR A 159 3.87 -9.25 -7.61
CA TYR A 159 3.00 -10.17 -8.31
C TYR A 159 3.58 -10.43 -9.71
N PHE A 160 3.21 -11.54 -10.34
CA PHE A 160 3.79 -11.94 -11.62
C PHE A 160 3.35 -11.05 -12.79
N ASP A 161 4.24 -10.92 -13.76
CA ASP A 161 3.92 -10.42 -15.09
C ASP A 161 3.48 -11.56 -15.99
N GLN A 162 2.49 -11.29 -16.87
CA GLN A 162 1.95 -12.26 -17.80
C GLN A 162 2.43 -11.97 -19.22
N ALA A 163 2.91 -13.01 -19.89
CA ALA A 163 3.20 -13.00 -21.32
C ALA A 163 2.43 -14.11 -22.02
N LEU A 164 2.26 -14.00 -23.32
CA LEU A 164 1.73 -15.05 -24.16
C LEU A 164 2.87 -15.67 -24.99
N ALA A 165 3.03 -16.97 -24.91
CA ALA A 165 3.91 -17.72 -25.81
C ALA A 165 3.35 -17.72 -27.25
N MET A 166 4.17 -18.11 -28.24
CA MET A 166 3.77 -18.16 -29.65
C MET A 166 2.58 -19.09 -29.91
N ASP A 167 2.42 -20.11 -29.08
CA ASP A 167 1.29 -21.08 -29.13
C ASP A 167 0.03 -20.57 -28.39
N GLY A 168 0.08 -19.37 -27.82
CA GLY A 168 -1.01 -18.75 -27.04
C GLY A 168 -1.08 -19.19 -25.58
N GLN A 169 -0.15 -20.01 -25.10
CA GLN A 169 -0.09 -20.37 -23.68
C GLN A 169 0.37 -19.18 -22.84
N GLN A 170 -0.23 -19.05 -21.66
CA GLN A 170 0.20 -18.06 -20.67
C GLN A 170 1.55 -18.42 -20.06
N GLN A 171 2.46 -17.47 -20.07
CA GLN A 171 3.73 -17.53 -19.37
C GLN A 171 3.70 -16.57 -18.17
N VAL A 172 4.38 -16.96 -17.11
CA VAL A 172 4.46 -16.21 -15.85
C VAL A 172 5.92 -15.85 -15.60
N HIS A 173 6.18 -14.57 -15.36
CA HIS A 173 7.51 -14.04 -15.06
C HIS A 173 7.50 -13.31 -13.71
N TYR A 174 8.54 -13.55 -12.91
CA TYR A 174 8.78 -12.86 -11.65
C TYR A 174 10.12 -12.15 -11.73
N ASP A 175 10.10 -10.88 -12.13
CA ASP A 175 11.31 -10.08 -12.22
C ASP A 175 11.54 -9.33 -10.90
N PRO A 176 12.78 -9.35 -10.35
CA PRO A 176 13.08 -8.67 -9.11
C PRO A 176 13.01 -7.15 -9.29
N GLN A 177 12.27 -6.46 -8.44
CA GLN A 177 12.24 -5.01 -8.41
C GLN A 177 13.58 -4.46 -7.91
N ASN A 178 14.15 -3.48 -8.61
CA ASN A 178 15.27 -2.69 -8.10
C ASN A 178 14.70 -1.50 -7.32
N PHE A 179 14.72 -1.59 -6.00
CA PHE A 179 14.13 -0.57 -5.13
C PHE A 179 14.77 0.81 -5.28
N GLY A 180 16.04 0.88 -5.68
CA GLY A 180 16.73 2.14 -5.96
C GLY A 180 16.22 2.88 -7.20
N GLN A 181 15.48 2.19 -8.07
CA GLN A 181 14.92 2.72 -9.31
C GLN A 181 13.40 2.95 -9.24
N LEU A 182 12.81 2.78 -8.05
CA LEU A 182 11.39 3.00 -7.83
C LEU A 182 11.13 4.38 -7.19
N PRO A 183 9.92 4.92 -7.31
CA PRO A 183 9.53 6.18 -6.68
C PRO A 183 9.30 6.01 -5.16
N ILE A 184 10.29 5.45 -4.48
CA ILE A 184 10.33 5.24 -3.03
C ILE A 184 11.68 5.71 -2.48
N GLU A 185 11.73 5.96 -1.20
CA GLU A 185 12.96 6.40 -0.53
C GLU A 185 13.22 5.59 0.75
N LYS A 186 14.50 5.42 1.08
CA LYS A 186 14.91 4.83 2.36
C LYS A 186 14.51 5.77 3.50
N VAL A 187 13.86 5.25 4.54
CA VAL A 187 13.67 6.03 5.76
C VAL A 187 14.98 6.02 6.54
N MET A 188 15.55 7.21 6.77
CA MET A 188 16.87 7.35 7.39
C MET A 188 16.76 7.70 8.87
N GLN A 189 17.65 7.14 9.67
CA GLN A 189 17.86 7.53 11.06
C GLN A 189 18.73 8.80 11.14
N PRO A 190 18.74 9.49 12.28
CA PRO A 190 19.58 10.69 12.46
C PRO A 190 21.09 10.45 12.27
N ASP A 191 21.55 9.21 12.42
CA ASP A 191 22.94 8.82 12.22
C ASP A 191 23.31 8.54 10.74
N GLY A 192 22.36 8.71 9.82
CA GLY A 192 22.55 8.51 8.39
C GLY A 192 22.44 7.06 7.92
N ARG A 193 22.06 6.11 8.79
CA ARG A 193 21.74 4.73 8.40
C ARG A 193 20.27 4.57 8.09
N GLN A 194 19.93 3.61 7.22
CA GLN A 194 18.54 3.25 6.98
C GLN A 194 17.88 2.74 8.27
N LEU A 195 16.64 3.13 8.51
CA LEU A 195 15.85 2.62 9.63
C LEU A 195 15.56 1.12 9.43
N VAL A 196 15.91 0.34 10.46
CA VAL A 196 15.61 -1.10 10.53
C VAL A 196 14.77 -1.37 11.76
N ILE A 197 13.67 -2.06 11.57
CA ILE A 197 12.80 -2.52 12.66
C ILE A 197 13.16 -3.97 13.02
N HIS A 198 13.26 -4.24 14.30
CA HIS A 198 13.60 -5.56 14.85
C HIS A 198 12.34 -6.23 15.40
N VAL A 199 11.70 -7.06 14.59
CA VAL A 199 10.40 -7.67 14.92
C VAL A 199 10.60 -9.02 15.60
N PRO A 200 10.13 -9.21 16.85
CA PRO A 200 10.23 -10.49 17.54
C PRO A 200 9.22 -11.50 16.96
N TYR A 201 9.72 -12.64 16.50
CA TYR A 201 8.93 -13.75 15.95
C TYR A 201 8.77 -14.92 16.91
N ALA A 202 9.67 -15.02 17.88
CA ALA A 202 9.63 -15.98 18.97
C ALA A 202 10.64 -15.49 20.04
N ASP A 203 10.73 -16.18 21.17
CA ASP A 203 11.58 -15.76 22.30
C ASP A 203 13.07 -15.53 21.97
N SER A 204 13.58 -16.19 20.94
CA SER A 204 14.98 -16.11 20.52
C SER A 204 15.17 -15.79 19.04
N PHE A 205 14.11 -15.38 18.34
CA PHE A 205 14.12 -15.19 16.90
C PHE A 205 13.56 -13.81 16.52
N THR A 206 14.37 -13.03 15.85
CA THR A 206 14.04 -11.67 15.42
C THR A 206 14.22 -11.54 13.92
N VAL A 207 13.23 -10.98 13.23
CA VAL A 207 13.31 -10.59 11.83
C VAL A 207 13.59 -9.10 11.73
N HIS A 208 14.50 -8.73 10.86
CA HIS A 208 14.94 -7.37 10.64
C HIS A 208 14.30 -6.82 9.36
N ALA A 209 13.56 -5.74 9.46
CA ALA A 209 12.90 -5.13 8.31
C ALA A 209 13.46 -3.73 8.04
N ASN A 210 13.99 -3.50 6.85
CA ASN A 210 14.27 -2.17 6.33
C ASN A 210 12.97 -1.41 6.15
N VAL A 211 12.98 -0.12 6.45
CA VAL A 211 11.83 0.75 6.25
C VAL A 211 12.07 1.62 5.02
N TRP A 212 11.11 1.55 4.09
CA TRP A 212 11.03 2.39 2.90
C TRP A 212 9.80 3.28 2.99
N LYS A 213 9.76 4.36 2.23
CA LYS A 213 8.63 5.27 2.16
C LYS A 213 8.29 5.57 0.71
N ALA A 214 7.01 5.41 0.34
CA ALA A 214 6.42 5.94 -0.87
C ALA A 214 5.59 7.18 -0.53
N ASN A 215 5.82 8.28 -1.26
CA ASN A 215 5.04 9.50 -1.11
C ASN A 215 3.85 9.46 -2.09
N VAL A 216 2.64 9.34 -1.57
CA VAL A 216 1.39 9.32 -2.35
C VAL A 216 0.73 10.69 -2.21
N GLY A 217 1.24 11.67 -2.95
CA GLY A 217 0.91 13.08 -2.69
C GLY A 217 1.35 13.49 -1.29
N ARG A 218 0.38 13.84 -0.42
CA ARG A 218 0.58 14.20 1.00
C ARG A 218 0.67 12.98 1.93
N VAL A 219 0.16 11.82 1.49
CA VAL A 219 0.11 10.61 2.30
C VAL A 219 1.44 9.86 2.24
N SER A 220 1.98 9.50 3.40
CA SER A 220 3.16 8.63 3.51
C SER A 220 2.75 7.17 3.64
N LEU A 221 3.26 6.31 2.75
CA LEU A 221 3.14 4.86 2.83
C LEU A 221 4.49 4.28 3.25
N TYR A 222 4.54 3.70 4.45
CA TYR A 222 5.73 3.00 4.96
C TYR A 222 5.68 1.53 4.55
N LEU A 223 6.76 1.04 3.97
CA LEU A 223 6.88 -0.29 3.41
C LEU A 223 8.01 -1.06 4.09
N LEU A 224 7.70 -2.25 4.58
CA LEU A 224 8.65 -3.12 5.29
C LEU A 224 9.25 -4.15 4.33
N ASP A 225 10.58 -4.29 4.37
CA ASP A 225 11.38 -5.16 3.51
C ASP A 225 12.33 -6.02 4.35
N THR A 226 12.18 -7.35 4.27
CA THR A 226 13.04 -8.31 4.97
C THR A 226 14.20 -8.82 4.12
N ASP A 227 14.28 -8.47 2.83
CA ASP A 227 15.37 -8.91 1.96
C ASP A 227 16.65 -8.08 2.19
N ASN A 228 17.24 -8.27 3.36
CA ASN A 228 18.47 -7.60 3.79
C ASN A 228 19.45 -8.57 4.47
N GLU A 229 20.70 -8.14 4.61
CA GLU A 229 21.81 -8.97 5.11
C GLU A 229 21.74 -9.32 6.60
N LEU A 230 20.88 -8.64 7.38
CA LEU A 230 20.70 -8.93 8.79
C LEU A 230 19.86 -10.19 9.01
N ASN A 231 19.13 -10.62 8.00
CA ASN A 231 18.29 -11.81 8.04
C ASN A 231 18.98 -13.04 7.47
N SER A 232 18.60 -14.21 7.98
CA SER A 232 19.00 -15.49 7.41
C SER A 232 18.42 -15.68 5.99
N GLU A 233 19.00 -16.59 5.20
CA GLU A 233 18.49 -16.96 3.88
C GLU A 233 17.04 -17.49 3.91
N PHE A 234 16.57 -17.98 5.07
CA PHE A 234 15.21 -18.46 5.28
C PHE A 234 14.20 -17.36 5.61
N ASP A 235 14.68 -16.18 6.07
CA ASP A 235 13.82 -15.09 6.53
C ASP A 235 13.78 -13.93 5.54
N ARG A 236 14.81 -13.75 4.74
CA ARG A 236 14.81 -12.78 3.64
C ARG A 236 13.61 -12.96 2.70
N PRO A 237 13.17 -14.20 2.34
CA PRO A 237 12.04 -14.41 1.45
C PRO A 237 10.66 -14.04 2.01
N ILE A 238 10.51 -13.65 3.26
CA ILE A 238 9.21 -13.27 3.84
C ILE A 238 8.52 -12.20 2.97
N THR A 239 9.29 -11.21 2.47
CA THR A 239 8.77 -10.16 1.58
C THR A 239 9.16 -10.36 0.11
N HIS A 240 9.39 -11.59 -0.35
CA HIS A 240 9.68 -11.83 -1.76
C HIS A 240 8.42 -11.74 -2.64
N HIS A 241 7.35 -12.43 -2.27
CA HIS A 241 6.14 -12.52 -3.09
C HIS A 241 4.89 -12.12 -2.30
N LEU A 242 4.03 -11.35 -2.96
CA LEU A 242 2.71 -11.06 -2.45
C LEU A 242 1.87 -12.35 -2.42
N TYR A 243 1.34 -12.71 -1.23
CA TYR A 243 0.61 -13.95 -0.99
C TYR A 243 1.37 -15.23 -1.35
N GLY A 244 2.69 -15.14 -1.46
CA GLY A 244 3.54 -16.28 -1.78
C GLY A 244 3.88 -17.17 -0.59
N GLY A 245 4.33 -18.41 -0.89
CA GLY A 245 4.74 -19.37 0.10
C GLY A 245 3.57 -20.17 0.70
N ASP A 246 3.85 -20.77 1.85
CA ASP A 246 2.89 -21.56 2.61
C ASP A 246 2.19 -20.77 3.72
N TRP A 247 1.36 -21.43 4.51
CA TRP A 247 0.67 -20.80 5.65
C TRP A 247 1.63 -20.26 6.71
N GLU A 248 2.83 -20.79 6.84
CA GLU A 248 3.84 -20.27 7.75
C GLU A 248 4.39 -18.95 7.25
N ASN A 249 4.73 -18.83 5.96
CA ASN A 249 5.14 -17.57 5.36
C ASN A 249 4.03 -16.53 5.43
N ARG A 250 2.77 -16.96 5.24
CA ARG A 250 1.60 -16.09 5.40
C ARG A 250 1.53 -15.50 6.80
N LEU A 251 1.64 -16.33 7.85
CA LEU A 251 1.66 -15.84 9.23
C LEU A 251 2.83 -14.89 9.49
N LYS A 252 4.01 -15.22 8.96
CA LYS A 252 5.19 -14.33 9.07
C LYS A 252 4.93 -12.95 8.44
N GLN A 253 4.31 -12.89 7.26
CA GLN A 253 3.94 -11.63 6.62
C GLN A 253 2.94 -10.83 7.47
N GLU A 254 1.95 -11.48 8.08
CA GLU A 254 0.96 -10.82 8.92
C GLU A 254 1.53 -10.30 10.25
N ILE A 255 2.48 -11.04 10.84
CA ILE A 255 3.26 -10.56 12.00
C ILE A 255 4.08 -9.33 11.61
N LEU A 256 4.76 -9.38 10.47
CA LEU A 256 5.57 -8.26 9.99
C LEU A 256 4.69 -7.02 9.75
N LEU A 257 3.57 -7.17 9.04
CA LEU A 257 2.65 -6.07 8.74
C LEU A 257 2.04 -5.49 10.02
N GLY A 258 1.50 -6.35 10.89
CA GLY A 258 0.78 -5.92 12.07
C GLY A 258 1.72 -5.42 13.18
N ILE A 259 2.54 -6.31 13.70
CA ILE A 259 3.43 -6.00 14.83
C ILE A 259 4.59 -5.12 14.36
N GLY A 260 5.27 -5.50 13.28
CA GLY A 260 6.37 -4.71 12.71
C GLY A 260 5.91 -3.33 12.23
N GLY A 261 4.72 -3.25 11.63
CA GLY A 261 4.13 -1.99 11.21
C GLY A 261 3.84 -1.04 12.36
N MET A 262 3.26 -1.53 13.47
CA MET A 262 3.03 -0.70 14.67
C MET A 262 4.35 -0.26 15.31
N MET A 263 5.35 -1.14 15.38
CA MET A 263 6.69 -0.79 15.86
C MET A 263 7.33 0.31 14.98
N THR A 264 7.09 0.26 13.65
CA THR A 264 7.56 1.29 12.72
C THR A 264 6.95 2.65 13.05
N LEU A 265 5.63 2.74 13.19
CA LEU A 265 4.97 3.99 13.54
C LEU A 265 5.46 4.54 14.89
N LYS A 266 5.63 3.67 15.89
CA LYS A 266 6.14 4.04 17.21
C LYS A 266 7.54 4.64 17.15
N VAL A 267 8.47 4.01 16.40
CA VAL A 267 9.85 4.52 16.24
C VAL A 267 9.88 5.85 15.50
N LEU A 268 8.94 6.06 14.57
CA LEU A 268 8.78 7.32 13.84
C LEU A 268 8.04 8.41 14.63
N GLY A 269 7.53 8.09 15.83
CA GLY A 269 6.75 9.01 16.65
C GLY A 269 5.39 9.35 16.05
N ILE A 270 4.81 8.44 15.25
CA ILE A 270 3.53 8.61 14.57
C ILE A 270 2.42 7.94 15.39
N GLU A 271 1.53 8.75 15.92
CA GLU A 271 0.30 8.34 16.61
C GLU A 271 -0.91 8.83 15.82
N LYS A 272 -1.98 8.01 15.78
CA LYS A 272 -3.22 8.30 15.07
C LYS A 272 -4.44 7.98 15.92
N ASP A 273 -5.56 8.66 15.64
CA ASP A 273 -6.81 8.47 16.35
C ASP A 273 -7.48 7.13 15.99
N VAL A 274 -7.33 6.70 14.72
CA VAL A 274 -7.97 5.49 14.18
C VAL A 274 -6.93 4.60 13.52
N TYR A 275 -6.97 3.31 13.86
CA TYR A 275 -6.16 2.26 13.25
C TYR A 275 -7.06 1.37 12.40
N HIS A 276 -6.86 1.42 11.09
CA HIS A 276 -7.73 0.78 10.12
C HIS A 276 -7.08 -0.48 9.56
N CYS A 277 -7.67 -1.64 9.89
CA CYS A 277 -7.32 -2.94 9.29
C CYS A 277 -8.06 -3.13 7.97
N ASN A 278 -7.35 -3.09 6.86
CA ASN A 278 -7.88 -3.47 5.56
C ASN A 278 -7.74 -4.98 5.37
N GLU A 279 -8.80 -5.73 5.66
CA GLU A 279 -8.85 -7.19 5.73
C GLU A 279 -8.20 -7.78 7.01
N GLY A 280 -8.46 -9.07 7.28
CA GLY A 280 -7.99 -9.78 8.47
C GLY A 280 -6.47 -9.85 8.60
N HIS A 281 -5.75 -9.88 7.49
CA HIS A 281 -4.29 -9.98 7.45
C HIS A 281 -3.55 -8.83 8.21
N ALA A 282 -4.21 -7.71 8.45
CA ALA A 282 -3.64 -6.61 9.21
C ALA A 282 -3.95 -6.65 10.72
N ALA A 283 -4.78 -7.59 11.18
CA ALA A 283 -5.37 -7.56 12.53
C ALA A 283 -4.34 -7.63 13.68
N LEU A 284 -3.13 -8.18 13.44
CA LEU A 284 -2.09 -8.25 14.48
C LEU A 284 -1.56 -6.88 14.92
N ILE A 285 -1.95 -5.78 14.26
CA ILE A 285 -1.72 -4.42 14.82
C ILE A 285 -2.29 -4.33 16.23
N ASN A 286 -3.45 -4.95 16.47
CA ASN A 286 -4.14 -4.87 17.75
C ASN A 286 -3.43 -5.67 18.86
N ILE A 287 -2.68 -6.73 18.54
CA ILE A 287 -1.79 -7.39 19.51
C ILE A 287 -0.70 -6.43 19.99
N GLN A 288 -0.02 -5.75 19.07
CA GLN A 288 1.05 -4.81 19.46
C GLN A 288 0.49 -3.63 20.27
N ARG A 289 -0.65 -3.08 19.86
CA ARG A 289 -1.32 -1.98 20.58
C ARG A 289 -1.75 -2.39 21.99
N LEU A 290 -2.28 -3.62 22.17
CA LEU A 290 -2.59 -4.17 23.49
C LEU A 290 -1.31 -4.24 24.35
N CYS A 291 -0.21 -4.77 23.80
CA CYS A 291 1.08 -4.84 24.50
C CYS A 291 1.57 -3.43 24.90
N ASP A 292 1.43 -2.45 24.04
CA ASP A 292 1.87 -1.08 24.31
C ASP A 292 1.07 -0.48 25.48
N TYR A 293 -0.27 -0.52 25.46
CA TYR A 293 -1.10 -0.01 26.55
C TYR A 293 -0.88 -0.74 27.87
N ILE A 294 -0.68 -2.06 27.84
CA ILE A 294 -0.37 -2.85 29.05
C ILE A 294 0.99 -2.46 29.62
N SER A 295 1.98 -2.21 28.76
CA SER A 295 3.29 -1.72 29.19
C SER A 295 3.23 -0.33 29.85
N GLU A 296 2.21 0.46 29.54
CA GLU A 296 1.90 1.76 30.15
C GLU A 296 1.13 1.64 31.47
N GLY A 297 0.77 0.41 31.88
CA GLY A 297 0.18 0.13 33.19
C GLY A 297 -1.31 -0.18 33.19
N LEU A 298 -1.95 -0.34 32.02
CA LEU A 298 -3.35 -0.78 31.95
C LEU A 298 -3.44 -2.30 32.11
N ASP A 299 -4.56 -2.78 32.65
CA ASP A 299 -4.90 -4.20 32.58
C ASP A 299 -5.41 -4.58 31.16
N PHE A 300 -5.48 -5.89 30.88
CA PHE A 300 -5.90 -6.39 29.56
C PHE A 300 -7.31 -5.90 29.17
N GLY A 301 -8.25 -5.83 30.10
CA GLY A 301 -9.62 -5.38 29.83
C GLY A 301 -9.66 -3.91 29.43
N GLN A 302 -8.94 -3.06 30.17
CA GLN A 302 -8.82 -1.63 29.87
C GLN A 302 -8.13 -1.39 28.52
N ALA A 303 -7.02 -2.07 28.27
CA ALA A 303 -6.30 -1.99 27.00
C ALA A 303 -7.18 -2.45 25.83
N MET A 304 -7.98 -3.51 26.01
CA MET A 304 -8.90 -4.02 24.98
C MET A 304 -9.96 -2.98 24.60
N GLU A 305 -10.54 -2.28 25.57
CA GLU A 305 -11.55 -1.25 25.27
C GLU A 305 -10.95 -0.05 24.52
N LEU A 306 -9.73 0.38 24.86
CA LEU A 306 -9.04 1.44 24.13
C LEU A 306 -8.69 1.01 22.70
N VAL A 307 -8.17 -0.21 22.53
CA VAL A 307 -7.86 -0.76 21.20
C VAL A 307 -9.13 -0.86 20.37
N ARG A 308 -10.22 -1.38 20.92
CA ARG A 308 -11.50 -1.50 20.20
C ARG A 308 -12.04 -0.14 19.79
N ALA A 309 -12.08 0.82 20.70
CA ALA A 309 -12.64 2.17 20.47
C ALA A 309 -11.96 2.91 19.30
N SER A 310 -10.69 2.61 19.04
CA SER A 310 -9.88 3.25 18.02
C SER A 310 -9.52 2.33 16.85
N SER A 311 -10.18 1.17 16.70
CA SER A 311 -9.96 0.23 15.60
C SER A 311 -11.16 0.14 14.66
N LEU A 312 -10.86 0.18 13.36
CA LEU A 312 -11.78 -0.07 12.27
C LEU A 312 -11.31 -1.31 11.48
N TYR A 313 -12.21 -2.24 11.22
CA TYR A 313 -11.97 -3.41 10.37
C TYR A 313 -12.86 -3.37 9.13
N THR A 314 -12.25 -3.41 7.95
CA THR A 314 -12.97 -3.57 6.68
C THR A 314 -12.76 -4.98 6.14
N VAL A 315 -13.87 -5.74 6.04
CA VAL A 315 -13.87 -7.08 5.46
C VAL A 315 -14.13 -7.01 3.96
N HIS A 316 -13.34 -7.75 3.19
CA HIS A 316 -13.48 -7.87 1.74
C HIS A 316 -13.93 -9.27 1.32
N THR A 317 -13.51 -10.28 2.06
CA THR A 317 -13.73 -11.70 1.75
C THR A 317 -15.19 -12.09 1.99
N PRO A 318 -15.92 -12.57 0.96
CA PRO A 318 -17.35 -12.86 1.10
C PRO A 318 -17.67 -14.28 1.57
N VAL A 319 -16.64 -15.13 1.77
CA VAL A 319 -16.80 -16.53 2.15
C VAL A 319 -15.85 -16.92 3.27
N PRO A 320 -16.30 -17.76 4.25
CA PRO A 320 -15.44 -18.15 5.39
C PRO A 320 -14.13 -18.82 4.97
N ALA A 321 -14.13 -19.62 3.93
CA ALA A 321 -12.94 -20.36 3.45
C ALA A 321 -11.82 -19.44 2.92
N GLY A 322 -12.11 -18.19 2.61
CA GLY A 322 -11.12 -17.22 2.11
C GLY A 322 -10.45 -16.40 3.23
N HIS A 323 -10.83 -16.59 4.49
CA HIS A 323 -10.16 -15.94 5.61
C HIS A 323 -8.88 -16.68 6.00
N ASP A 324 -7.97 -15.97 6.65
CA ASP A 324 -6.73 -16.54 7.16
C ASP A 324 -6.99 -17.28 8.48
N TYR A 325 -6.63 -18.58 8.50
CA TYR A 325 -6.77 -19.47 9.65
C TYR A 325 -5.44 -20.14 9.97
N PHE A 326 -4.98 -19.99 11.20
CA PHE A 326 -3.74 -20.59 11.65
C PHE A 326 -4.00 -21.71 12.66
N ASP A 327 -3.44 -22.90 12.42
CA ASP A 327 -3.48 -23.99 13.38
C ASP A 327 -2.78 -23.58 14.67
N GLU A 328 -3.28 -24.08 15.82
CA GLU A 328 -2.75 -23.73 17.14
C GLU A 328 -1.24 -23.99 17.25
N GLY A 329 -0.73 -25.08 16.67
CA GLY A 329 0.69 -25.42 16.66
C GLY A 329 1.53 -24.38 15.91
N LEU A 330 1.08 -23.96 14.72
CA LEU A 330 1.75 -22.94 13.92
C LEU A 330 1.68 -21.58 14.63
N PHE A 331 0.51 -21.20 15.14
CA PHE A 331 0.33 -19.93 15.83
C PHE A 331 1.18 -19.86 17.11
N ASN A 332 1.24 -20.96 17.87
CA ASN A 332 2.07 -21.06 19.08
C ASN A 332 3.57 -20.91 18.78
N LYS A 333 4.04 -21.39 17.62
CA LYS A 333 5.46 -21.27 17.22
C LYS A 333 5.95 -19.81 17.26
N TYR A 334 5.08 -18.85 16.92
CA TYR A 334 5.43 -17.43 16.80
C TYR A 334 4.83 -16.55 17.90
N MET A 335 3.70 -16.94 18.48
CA MET A 335 2.92 -16.08 19.37
C MET A 335 2.95 -16.51 20.86
N LYS A 336 3.67 -17.58 21.21
CA LYS A 336 3.68 -18.15 22.58
C LYS A 336 4.16 -17.18 23.69
N GLY A 337 4.96 -16.17 23.35
CA GLY A 337 5.44 -15.17 24.31
C GLY A 337 4.47 -14.00 24.54
N TYR A 338 3.38 -13.92 23.76
CA TYR A 338 2.43 -12.82 23.89
C TYR A 338 1.46 -12.94 25.07
N PRO A 339 1.00 -14.12 25.49
CA PRO A 339 0.17 -14.23 26.71
C PRO A 339 0.78 -13.55 27.94
N ASP A 340 2.06 -13.77 28.18
CA ASP A 340 2.75 -13.12 29.31
C ASP A 340 2.78 -11.60 29.18
N LYS A 341 3.02 -11.06 27.98
CA LYS A 341 2.99 -9.62 27.71
C LYS A 341 1.59 -9.01 27.86
N LEU A 342 0.56 -9.81 27.59
CA LEU A 342 -0.83 -9.39 27.66
C LEU A 342 -1.46 -9.64 29.04
N GLY A 343 -0.80 -10.39 29.93
CA GLY A 343 -1.33 -10.77 31.24
C GLY A 343 -2.53 -11.72 31.15
N ILE A 344 -2.59 -12.58 30.11
CA ILE A 344 -3.63 -13.55 29.85
C ILE A 344 -3.06 -14.95 29.64
N THR A 345 -3.91 -15.97 29.65
CA THR A 345 -3.50 -17.34 29.33
C THR A 345 -3.42 -17.57 27.81
N TRP A 346 -2.75 -18.66 27.41
CA TRP A 346 -2.71 -19.08 26.00
C TRP A 346 -4.13 -19.38 25.45
N ASP A 347 -4.99 -20.04 26.23
CA ASP A 347 -6.36 -20.32 25.81
C ASP A 347 -7.18 -19.02 25.62
N GLU A 348 -6.97 -18.01 26.44
CA GLU A 348 -7.61 -16.70 26.27
C GLU A 348 -7.14 -16.01 24.99
N LEU A 349 -5.82 -16.03 24.68
CA LEU A 349 -5.30 -15.52 23.43
C LEU A 349 -5.94 -16.26 22.24
N MET A 350 -5.95 -17.59 22.24
CA MET A 350 -6.56 -18.38 21.16
C MET A 350 -8.06 -18.09 21.01
N ASN A 351 -8.77 -17.85 22.12
CA ASN A 351 -10.19 -17.51 22.09
C ASN A 351 -10.51 -16.15 21.45
N LEU A 352 -9.54 -15.26 21.33
CA LEU A 352 -9.73 -14.03 20.54
C LEU A 352 -9.95 -14.34 19.04
N GLY A 353 -9.31 -15.39 18.52
CA GLY A 353 -9.46 -15.81 17.11
C GLY A 353 -10.48 -16.94 16.88
N ARG A 354 -11.12 -17.50 17.92
CA ARG A 354 -12.13 -18.56 17.80
C ARG A 354 -13.54 -17.97 17.78
N GLN A 355 -14.40 -18.48 16.90
CA GLN A 355 -15.82 -18.12 16.88
C GLN A 355 -16.52 -18.56 18.18
N THR A 356 -16.22 -19.80 18.60
CA THR A 356 -16.75 -20.36 19.83
C THR A 356 -15.65 -20.45 20.88
N PRO A 357 -15.62 -19.52 21.86
CA PRO A 357 -14.63 -19.59 22.94
C PRO A 357 -14.62 -20.94 23.64
N GLY A 358 -13.42 -21.49 23.88
CA GLY A 358 -13.21 -22.82 24.47
C GLY A 358 -13.27 -23.98 23.49
N ASN A 359 -13.66 -23.80 22.23
CA ASN A 359 -13.63 -24.85 21.23
C ASN A 359 -12.20 -25.05 20.68
N LYS A 360 -11.48 -26.02 21.23
CA LYS A 360 -10.10 -26.33 20.84
C LYS A 360 -9.97 -26.96 19.43
N GLY A 361 -11.08 -27.33 18.80
CA GLY A 361 -11.11 -27.76 17.40
C GLY A 361 -11.08 -26.61 16.38
N GLU A 362 -11.29 -25.37 16.85
CA GLU A 362 -11.24 -24.20 15.97
C GLU A 362 -9.81 -23.64 15.90
N ARG A 363 -9.38 -23.31 14.69
CA ARG A 363 -8.13 -22.58 14.39
C ARG A 363 -8.26 -21.11 14.79
N PHE A 364 -7.14 -20.42 14.93
CA PHE A 364 -7.13 -18.95 15.08
C PHE A 364 -7.48 -18.29 13.75
N CYS A 365 -8.60 -17.58 13.70
CA CYS A 365 -9.08 -16.84 12.53
C CYS A 365 -8.78 -15.35 12.68
N MET A 366 -8.03 -14.80 11.74
CA MET A 366 -7.63 -13.39 11.76
C MET A 366 -8.83 -12.44 11.67
N SER A 367 -9.82 -12.77 10.86
CA SER A 367 -11.04 -11.95 10.71
C SER A 367 -11.92 -11.98 11.96
N VAL A 368 -11.98 -13.11 12.68
CA VAL A 368 -12.65 -13.20 13.98
C VAL A 368 -11.93 -12.34 15.01
N PHE A 369 -10.61 -12.40 15.03
CA PHE A 369 -9.78 -11.55 15.88
C PHE A 369 -10.00 -10.07 15.57
N ALA A 370 -9.97 -9.68 14.28
CA ALA A 370 -10.24 -8.32 13.85
C ALA A 370 -11.63 -7.81 14.30
N CYS A 371 -12.69 -8.64 14.14
CA CYS A 371 -14.03 -8.30 14.61
C CYS A 371 -14.10 -8.08 16.12
N LYS A 372 -13.41 -8.93 16.91
CA LYS A 372 -13.43 -8.83 18.38
C LYS A 372 -12.62 -7.64 18.92
N THR A 373 -11.64 -7.18 18.17
CA THR A 373 -10.73 -6.09 18.56
C THR A 373 -11.03 -4.77 17.87
N SER A 374 -12.13 -4.68 17.11
CA SER A 374 -12.57 -3.45 16.46
C SER A 374 -14.00 -3.09 16.88
N GLN A 375 -14.23 -1.83 17.18
CA GLN A 375 -15.58 -1.34 17.47
C GLN A 375 -16.37 -1.17 16.16
N ALA A 376 -15.73 -0.67 15.11
CA ALA A 376 -16.35 -0.51 13.81
C ALA A 376 -15.90 -1.63 12.87
N VAL A 377 -16.89 -2.31 12.26
CA VAL A 377 -16.68 -3.35 11.25
C VAL A 377 -17.56 -3.02 10.06
N ASN A 378 -17.00 -3.02 8.85
CA ASN A 378 -17.79 -2.76 7.63
C ASN A 378 -17.42 -3.70 6.49
N GLY A 379 -18.45 -4.08 5.72
CA GLY A 379 -18.30 -4.65 4.38
C GLY A 379 -18.18 -3.56 3.32
N VAL A 380 -17.80 -3.94 2.11
CA VAL A 380 -17.44 -3.03 1.00
C VAL A 380 -18.60 -2.72 0.05
N SER A 381 -19.80 -3.12 0.39
CA SER A 381 -21.06 -2.75 -0.28
C SER A 381 -22.26 -3.12 0.59
N LYS A 382 -23.46 -2.60 0.24
CA LYS A 382 -24.71 -2.96 0.94
C LYS A 382 -24.99 -4.47 0.88
N LEU A 383 -24.75 -5.12 -0.26
CA LEU A 383 -24.91 -6.57 -0.41
C LEU A 383 -23.88 -7.31 0.46
N HIS A 384 -22.62 -6.86 0.41
CA HIS A 384 -21.53 -7.47 1.19
C HIS A 384 -21.75 -7.33 2.71
N LYS A 385 -22.35 -6.21 3.16
CA LYS A 385 -22.81 -6.10 4.55
C LYS A 385 -23.66 -7.29 4.96
N SER A 386 -24.74 -7.59 4.19
CA SER A 386 -25.64 -8.69 4.51
C SER A 386 -24.94 -10.04 4.54
N VAL A 387 -24.02 -10.29 3.60
CA VAL A 387 -23.19 -11.51 3.57
C VAL A 387 -22.29 -11.57 4.82
N SER A 388 -21.62 -10.48 5.16
CA SER A 388 -20.73 -10.42 6.33
C SER A 388 -21.50 -10.54 7.65
N GLN A 389 -22.70 -9.96 7.73
CA GLN A 389 -23.59 -10.10 8.89
C GLN A 389 -23.94 -11.57 9.15
N GLN A 390 -24.27 -12.33 8.09
CA GLN A 390 -24.54 -13.77 8.20
C GLN A 390 -23.27 -14.54 8.61
N MET A 391 -22.14 -14.23 7.99
CA MET A 391 -20.86 -14.91 8.20
C MET A 391 -20.34 -14.76 9.64
N PHE A 392 -20.48 -13.57 10.20
CA PHE A 392 -20.02 -13.26 11.57
C PHE A 392 -21.11 -13.36 12.63
N ALA A 393 -22.34 -13.78 12.28
CA ALA A 393 -23.44 -13.94 13.25
C ALA A 393 -23.06 -14.75 14.51
N PRO A 394 -22.24 -15.81 14.44
CA PRO A 394 -21.85 -16.56 15.64
C PRO A 394 -21.07 -15.75 16.69
N LEU A 395 -20.49 -14.61 16.33
CA LEU A 395 -19.72 -13.74 17.26
C LEU A 395 -20.65 -12.94 18.19
N TRP A 396 -21.88 -12.64 17.76
CA TRP A 396 -22.85 -11.84 18.50
C TRP A 396 -24.05 -12.71 18.89
N LYS A 397 -23.83 -13.61 19.85
CA LYS A 397 -24.87 -14.50 20.37
C LYS A 397 -26.04 -13.70 20.97
N GLY A 398 -27.24 -14.06 20.56
CA GLY A 398 -28.48 -13.39 21.04
C GLY A 398 -28.97 -12.26 20.13
N TYR A 399 -28.24 -11.94 19.06
CA TYR A 399 -28.68 -11.01 18.03
C TYR A 399 -29.05 -11.75 16.76
N PHE A 400 -30.04 -11.25 16.02
CA PHE A 400 -30.25 -11.65 14.64
C PHE A 400 -29.06 -11.14 13.78
N PRO A 401 -28.73 -11.81 12.66
CA PRO A 401 -27.63 -11.35 11.80
C PRO A 401 -27.73 -9.90 11.39
N GLU A 402 -28.95 -9.42 11.13
CA GLU A 402 -29.25 -8.04 10.69
C GLU A 402 -29.01 -6.99 11.78
N GLU A 403 -28.97 -7.41 13.05
CA GLU A 403 -28.79 -6.55 14.23
C GLU A 403 -27.31 -6.45 14.67
N ASN A 404 -26.43 -7.28 14.12
CA ASN A 404 -25.02 -7.20 14.50
C ASN A 404 -24.35 -5.92 13.96
N HIS A 405 -23.19 -5.58 14.53
CA HIS A 405 -22.54 -4.29 14.32
C HIS A 405 -21.84 -4.13 12.96
N VAL A 406 -22.00 -5.07 12.02
CA VAL A 406 -21.38 -4.95 10.70
C VAL A 406 -22.13 -3.95 9.83
N GLY A 407 -21.48 -2.83 9.55
CA GLY A 407 -21.95 -1.80 8.63
C GLY A 407 -21.50 -2.03 7.17
N TYR A 408 -21.59 -1.00 6.35
CA TYR A 408 -20.98 -0.99 5.03
C TYR A 408 -20.55 0.41 4.60
N VAL A 409 -19.48 0.43 3.81
CA VAL A 409 -19.09 1.58 2.99
C VAL A 409 -18.87 1.04 1.59
N THR A 410 -19.61 1.55 0.60
CA THR A 410 -19.45 1.08 -0.78
C THR A 410 -18.10 1.52 -1.32
N ASN A 411 -17.37 0.59 -1.93
CA ASN A 411 -16.09 0.90 -2.58
C ASN A 411 -16.26 2.03 -3.58
N GLY A 412 -15.37 3.02 -3.50
CA GLY A 412 -15.20 4.07 -4.48
C GLY A 412 -13.96 3.84 -5.35
N VAL A 413 -13.73 4.77 -6.24
CA VAL A 413 -12.52 4.86 -7.06
C VAL A 413 -11.97 6.27 -6.98
N HIS A 414 -10.67 6.40 -7.09
CA HIS A 414 -10.05 7.72 -7.19
C HIS A 414 -10.30 8.30 -8.59
N PHE A 415 -11.26 9.21 -8.71
CA PHE A 415 -11.73 9.75 -9.98
C PHE A 415 -10.60 10.29 -10.87
N PRO A 416 -9.63 11.09 -10.37
CA PRO A 416 -8.55 11.61 -11.20
C PRO A 416 -7.66 10.53 -11.82
N THR A 417 -7.49 9.37 -11.18
CA THR A 417 -6.70 8.25 -11.73
C THR A 417 -7.39 7.57 -12.90
N TRP A 418 -8.72 7.31 -12.78
CA TRP A 418 -9.44 6.45 -13.73
C TRP A 418 -10.16 7.21 -14.83
N CYS A 419 -10.37 8.51 -14.65
CA CYS A 419 -11.00 9.36 -15.63
C CYS A 419 -9.98 9.97 -16.58
N THR A 420 -10.16 9.75 -17.91
CA THR A 420 -9.26 10.33 -18.91
C THR A 420 -9.43 11.85 -19.02
N ALA A 421 -8.40 12.54 -19.54
CA ALA A 421 -8.44 13.99 -19.74
C ALA A 421 -9.64 14.44 -20.58
N GLU A 422 -10.02 13.64 -21.60
CA GLU A 422 -11.19 13.95 -22.45
C GLU A 422 -12.51 13.89 -21.66
N TRP A 423 -12.68 12.89 -20.77
CA TRP A 423 -13.85 12.81 -19.90
C TRP A 423 -13.86 13.91 -18.86
N LYS A 424 -12.69 14.19 -18.20
CA LYS A 424 -12.56 15.30 -17.25
C LYS A 424 -13.00 16.63 -17.89
N LYS A 425 -12.54 16.86 -19.13
CA LYS A 425 -12.93 18.05 -19.88
C LYS A 425 -14.43 18.10 -20.15
N LEU A 426 -15.03 17.00 -20.64
CA LEU A 426 -16.46 16.93 -20.90
C LEU A 426 -17.28 17.22 -19.65
N PHE A 427 -16.92 16.64 -18.53
CA PHE A 427 -17.61 16.87 -17.26
C PHE A 427 -17.42 18.30 -16.76
N LYS A 428 -16.20 18.85 -16.84
CA LYS A 428 -15.91 20.22 -16.46
C LYS A 428 -16.71 21.25 -17.29
N ASP A 429 -16.93 20.96 -18.58
CA ASP A 429 -17.66 21.85 -19.48
C ASP A 429 -19.20 21.78 -19.25
N ASN A 430 -19.72 20.70 -18.66
CA ASN A 430 -21.17 20.43 -18.54
C ASN A 430 -21.68 20.29 -17.10
N PHE A 431 -20.80 20.15 -16.11
CA PHE A 431 -21.18 19.99 -14.71
C PHE A 431 -20.80 21.25 -13.91
N ASP A 432 -21.22 21.27 -12.66
CA ASP A 432 -20.81 22.30 -11.71
C ASP A 432 -19.28 22.33 -11.56
N GLU A 433 -18.72 23.53 -11.34
CA GLU A 433 -17.27 23.73 -11.20
C GLU A 433 -16.66 22.99 -10.02
N ASN A 434 -17.45 22.66 -8.99
CA ASN A 434 -17.02 21.85 -7.84
C ASN A 434 -16.94 20.36 -8.13
N PHE A 435 -17.43 19.89 -9.27
CA PHE A 435 -17.44 18.45 -9.62
C PHE A 435 -16.05 17.80 -9.50
N MET A 436 -15.00 18.51 -9.87
CA MET A 436 -13.63 17.98 -9.79
C MET A 436 -13.14 17.79 -8.34
N ASN A 437 -13.75 18.48 -7.39
CA ASN A 437 -13.39 18.42 -5.96
C ASN A 437 -14.33 17.50 -5.16
N ASP A 438 -15.61 17.36 -5.59
CA ASP A 438 -16.60 16.55 -4.92
C ASP A 438 -17.50 15.79 -5.91
N GLN A 439 -17.17 14.54 -6.16
CA GLN A 439 -17.97 13.64 -7.00
C GLN A 439 -19.08 12.92 -6.20
N SER A 440 -19.17 13.09 -4.89
CA SER A 440 -20.17 12.43 -4.03
C SER A 440 -21.57 13.02 -4.19
N ASN A 441 -21.68 14.26 -4.68
CA ASN A 441 -22.94 14.94 -4.88
C ASN A 441 -23.70 14.38 -6.10
N GLN A 442 -24.72 13.54 -5.83
CA GLN A 442 -25.50 12.87 -6.87
C GLN A 442 -26.25 13.85 -7.80
N GLU A 443 -26.58 15.06 -7.34
CA GLU A 443 -27.29 16.05 -8.16
C GLU A 443 -26.41 16.57 -9.30
N ILE A 444 -25.11 16.73 -9.07
CA ILE A 444 -24.16 17.18 -10.11
C ILE A 444 -24.12 16.18 -11.27
N TRP A 445 -24.20 14.87 -10.99
CA TRP A 445 -24.20 13.83 -12.02
C TRP A 445 -25.40 13.90 -12.97
N LYS A 446 -26.51 14.52 -12.57
CA LYS A 446 -27.66 14.76 -13.47
C LYS A 446 -27.31 15.65 -14.67
N GLY A 447 -26.22 16.40 -14.60
CA GLY A 447 -25.67 17.16 -15.73
C GLY A 447 -25.39 16.29 -16.95
N VAL A 448 -25.17 14.97 -16.79
CA VAL A 448 -24.96 14.04 -17.91
C VAL A 448 -26.16 14.00 -18.89
N TYR A 449 -27.39 14.23 -18.40
CA TYR A 449 -28.57 14.26 -19.22
C TYR A 449 -28.67 15.49 -20.15
N ASN A 450 -27.85 16.51 -19.91
CA ASN A 450 -27.77 17.70 -20.76
C ASN A 450 -26.76 17.53 -21.91
N ILE A 451 -25.92 16.48 -21.86
CA ILE A 451 -24.89 16.20 -22.87
C ILE A 451 -25.54 15.42 -24.02
N PRO A 452 -25.40 15.85 -25.28
CA PRO A 452 -25.93 15.10 -26.42
C PRO A 452 -25.39 13.67 -26.48
N ASP A 453 -26.22 12.68 -26.69
CA ASP A 453 -25.83 11.25 -26.79
C ASP A 453 -24.74 11.02 -27.83
N GLU A 454 -24.78 11.77 -28.95
CA GLU A 454 -23.79 11.67 -30.01
C GLU A 454 -22.40 12.10 -29.51
N GLU A 455 -22.28 13.11 -28.67
CA GLU A 455 -21.03 13.59 -28.11
C GLU A 455 -20.40 12.54 -27.19
N ILE A 456 -21.21 11.98 -26.27
CA ILE A 456 -20.81 10.88 -25.38
C ILE A 456 -20.35 9.67 -26.22
N TRP A 457 -21.13 9.28 -27.24
CA TRP A 457 -20.83 8.13 -28.08
C TRP A 457 -19.54 8.33 -28.88
N ASN A 458 -19.35 9.49 -29.49
CA ASN A 458 -18.16 9.80 -30.26
C ASN A 458 -16.90 9.84 -29.38
N MET A 459 -17.00 10.35 -28.16
CA MET A 459 -15.90 10.29 -27.21
C MET A 459 -15.53 8.84 -26.87
N ARG A 460 -16.51 8.00 -26.51
CA ARG A 460 -16.26 6.58 -26.25
C ARG A 460 -15.62 5.86 -27.43
N LYS A 461 -16.04 6.16 -28.66
CA LYS A 461 -15.42 5.63 -29.89
C LYS A 461 -13.95 6.03 -30.00
N ARG A 462 -13.62 7.32 -29.77
CA ARG A 462 -12.23 7.80 -29.80
C ARG A 462 -11.36 7.07 -28.77
N LEU A 463 -11.82 6.96 -27.54
CA LEU A 463 -11.08 6.26 -26.47
C LEU A 463 -10.90 4.77 -26.76
N LYS A 464 -11.96 4.12 -27.28
CA LYS A 464 -11.87 2.72 -27.73
C LYS A 464 -10.86 2.53 -28.86
N THR A 465 -10.81 3.47 -29.81
CA THR A 465 -9.83 3.45 -30.90
C THR A 465 -8.40 3.59 -30.34
N LYS A 466 -8.17 4.49 -29.39
CA LYS A 466 -6.87 4.62 -28.69
C LYS A 466 -6.45 3.30 -28.03
N LEU A 467 -7.36 2.66 -27.29
CA LEU A 467 -7.11 1.38 -26.65
C LEU A 467 -6.77 0.27 -27.67
N ILE A 468 -7.54 0.16 -28.74
CA ILE A 468 -7.28 -0.84 -29.79
C ILE A 468 -5.93 -0.59 -30.48
N SER A 469 -5.58 0.68 -30.73
CA SER A 469 -4.29 1.04 -31.31
C SER A 469 -3.13 0.67 -30.36
N TYR A 470 -3.27 0.95 -29.08
CA TYR A 470 -2.29 0.55 -28.07
C TYR A 470 -2.12 -0.97 -27.99
N ILE A 471 -3.21 -1.73 -27.97
CA ILE A 471 -3.16 -3.21 -27.95
C ILE A 471 -2.41 -3.73 -29.18
N LYS A 472 -2.76 -3.23 -30.38
CA LYS A 472 -2.08 -3.64 -31.61
C LYS A 472 -0.58 -3.33 -31.60
N TRP A 473 -0.21 -2.15 -31.13
CA TRP A 473 1.19 -1.75 -30.99
C TRP A 473 1.94 -2.63 -29.99
N LYS A 474 1.36 -2.86 -28.81
CA LYS A 474 1.96 -3.68 -27.76
C LYS A 474 2.14 -5.13 -28.22
N CYS A 475 1.11 -5.75 -28.79
CA CYS A 475 1.20 -7.11 -29.32
C CYS A 475 2.27 -7.23 -30.42
N GLY A 476 2.38 -6.24 -31.33
CA GLY A 476 3.42 -6.21 -32.35
C GLY A 476 4.82 -6.11 -31.78
N ARG A 477 5.02 -5.29 -30.76
CA ARG A 477 6.30 -5.12 -30.07
C ARG A 477 6.71 -6.38 -29.30
N ASP A 478 5.76 -6.97 -28.58
CA ASP A 478 6.03 -8.16 -27.78
C ASP A 478 6.33 -9.38 -28.67
N TRP A 479 5.64 -9.48 -29.83
CA TRP A 479 5.95 -10.50 -30.85
C TRP A 479 7.36 -10.34 -31.46
N LEU A 480 7.85 -9.12 -31.63
CA LEU A 480 9.21 -8.87 -32.15
C LEU A 480 10.30 -9.17 -31.11
N LYS A 481 9.95 -9.23 -29.81
CA LYS A 481 10.88 -9.55 -28.72
C LYS A 481 10.92 -11.04 -28.37
N SER A 482 9.93 -11.82 -28.80
CA SER A 482 9.82 -13.27 -28.61
C SER A 482 10.53 -14.04 -29.72
#